data_f5974b45d0b016642f8d4d3f361b911e
#
_entry.id   f5974b45d0b016642f8d4d3f361b911e
#
_cell.length_a   1.000
_cell.length_b   1.000
_cell.length_c   1.000
_cell.angle_alpha   90.00
_cell.angle_beta   90.00
_cell.angle_gamma   90.00
#
_symmetry.space_group_name_H-M   'P 1'
#
loop_
_entity.id
_entity.type
_entity.pdbx_description
1 polymer ?
#
loop_
_entity_poly.entity_id
_entity_poly.type
_entity_poly.pdbx_seq_one_letter_code
_entity_poly.pdbx_strand_id
1 'polypeptide(L)'
;MTIARDFRIPGFFALCVIVGGALASCSKAAAPPQEAAAAAPAPSSGGRIVGTVPHAASGATVVIVLESKPAGEYPPQAGKPAMDQISATFTPAMLYVRTNQPTEFRNNDDTLHNVHVTHVETREGQFNVAIPTGEVYNYTFKRDGFYHVGCDIHPAMSAEIFASASPYVTTADGEGGFTFEDVPPGAYAVTVYAGVQRLQKDVDVKGGTATISVE
;
A
#
# COMPACT_ATOMS: atom_id res chain seq x y z
N MET A 1 -30.06 -17.95 53.81
CA MET A 1 -29.43 -17.33 55.01
C MET A 1 -28.93 -15.96 54.63
N THR A 2 -29.72 -14.97 54.97
CA THR A 2 -29.68 -13.57 54.54
C THR A 2 -28.75 -12.80 55.46
N ILE A 3 -27.87 -11.97 54.99
CA ILE A 3 -27.33 -10.83 55.75
C ILE A 3 -27.13 -9.65 54.81
N ALA A 4 -28.05 -8.70 54.89
CA ALA A 4 -27.91 -7.33 54.43
C ALA A 4 -27.13 -6.52 55.48
N ARG A 5 -26.31 -5.58 55.03
CA ARG A 5 -25.80 -4.49 55.90
C ARG A 5 -25.90 -3.16 55.17
N ASP A 6 -26.90 -2.41 55.62
CA ASP A 6 -27.03 -0.96 55.46
C ASP A 6 -25.86 -0.22 56.09
N PHE A 7 -25.40 0.83 55.43
CA PHE A 7 -24.61 1.87 56.10
C PHE A 7 -25.12 3.25 55.68
N ARG A 8 -25.69 3.92 56.69
CA ARG A 8 -26.30 5.26 56.64
C ARG A 8 -25.23 6.33 56.82
N ILE A 9 -25.43 7.44 56.09
CA ILE A 9 -24.76 8.73 56.21
C ILE A 9 -25.32 9.49 57.43
N PRO A 10 -24.52 10.37 58.06
CA PRO A 10 -25.05 11.67 58.41
C PRO A 10 -24.20 12.81 57.88
N GLY A 11 -24.91 13.83 57.43
CA GLY A 11 -24.38 15.09 56.98
C GLY A 11 -23.93 16.03 58.10
N PHE A 12 -23.16 17.03 57.69
CA PHE A 12 -23.06 18.28 58.44
C PHE A 12 -22.89 19.47 57.49
N PHE A 13 -23.78 20.42 57.72
CA PHE A 13 -23.80 21.75 57.13
C PHE A 13 -22.62 22.60 57.69
N ALA A 14 -21.99 23.35 56.87
CA ALA A 14 -21.36 24.60 57.27
C ALA A 14 -21.36 25.58 56.10
N LEU A 15 -22.16 26.60 56.28
CA LEU A 15 -22.32 27.80 55.47
C LEU A 15 -21.18 28.77 55.85
N CYS A 16 -20.32 29.19 54.91
CA CYS A 16 -19.48 30.37 55.05
C CYS A 16 -19.59 31.23 53.79
N VAL A 17 -20.28 32.33 53.93
CA VAL A 17 -20.34 33.47 53.00
C VAL A 17 -19.11 34.31 53.24
N ILE A 18 -18.28 34.52 52.23
CA ILE A 18 -17.30 35.61 52.14
C ILE A 18 -17.46 36.31 50.80
N VAL A 19 -17.92 37.58 50.95
CA VAL A 19 -17.95 38.56 49.86
C VAL A 19 -16.54 39.11 49.69
N GLY A 20 -16.06 39.21 48.45
CA GLY A 20 -14.78 39.88 48.23
C GLY A 20 -14.32 39.89 46.78
N GLY A 21 -14.54 41.01 46.11
CA GLY A 21 -13.61 41.59 45.18
C GLY A 21 -13.48 40.99 43.78
N ALA A 22 -14.22 41.57 42.85
CA ALA A 22 -13.96 41.41 41.40
C ALA A 22 -12.67 42.15 41.03
N LEU A 23 -11.65 41.38 40.59
CA LEU A 23 -10.57 41.90 39.74
C LEU A 23 -10.69 41.13 38.42
N ALA A 24 -11.23 41.81 37.41
CA ALA A 24 -11.26 41.37 36.04
C ALA A 24 -9.82 41.35 35.47
N SER A 25 -9.17 40.22 35.47
CA SER A 25 -7.94 40.03 34.73
C SER A 25 -8.32 39.53 33.32
N CYS A 26 -8.21 40.42 32.33
CA CYS A 26 -8.29 40.07 30.93
C CYS A 26 -7.11 39.14 30.57
N SER A 27 -7.30 37.85 30.72
CA SER A 27 -6.37 36.85 30.17
C SER A 27 -6.67 36.74 28.68
N LYS A 28 -5.76 37.32 27.85
CA LYS A 28 -5.75 37.19 26.41
C LYS A 28 -5.53 35.70 26.09
N ALA A 29 -6.59 35.01 25.72
CA ALA A 29 -6.50 33.61 25.26
C ALA A 29 -5.56 33.57 24.05
N ALA A 30 -4.44 32.88 24.20
CA ALA A 30 -3.56 32.55 23.08
C ALA A 30 -4.35 31.66 22.13
N ALA A 31 -4.44 32.02 20.87
CA ALA A 31 -4.99 31.18 19.81
C ALA A 31 -4.19 29.86 19.75
N PRO A 32 -4.85 28.71 19.50
CA PRO A 32 -4.13 27.46 19.33
C PRO A 32 -3.15 27.59 18.15
N PRO A 33 -2.00 26.88 18.19
CA PRO A 33 -1.08 26.87 17.07
C PRO A 33 -1.83 26.41 15.82
N GLN A 34 -1.87 27.24 14.81
CA GLN A 34 -2.41 26.91 13.51
C GLN A 34 -1.46 25.86 12.91
N GLU A 35 -1.94 24.60 12.86
CA GLU A 35 -1.24 23.51 12.19
C GLU A 35 -0.91 23.99 10.78
N ALA A 36 0.36 24.11 10.49
CA ALA A 36 0.83 24.55 9.18
C ALA A 36 0.28 23.57 8.15
N ALA A 37 -0.66 24.02 7.36
CA ALA A 37 -1.16 23.29 6.22
C ALA A 37 0.07 22.85 5.42
N ALA A 38 0.25 21.53 5.29
CA ALA A 38 1.31 20.96 4.47
C ALA A 38 1.21 21.62 3.09
N ALA A 39 2.25 22.33 2.69
CA ALA A 39 2.31 22.96 1.39
C ALA A 39 2.06 21.88 0.35
N ALA A 40 1.11 22.12 -0.57
CA ALA A 40 0.92 21.26 -1.72
C ALA A 40 2.28 21.06 -2.40
N PRO A 41 2.65 19.84 -2.82
CA PRO A 41 3.91 19.60 -3.48
C PRO A 41 4.01 20.55 -4.67
N ALA A 42 5.16 21.23 -4.79
CA ALA A 42 5.44 22.08 -5.95
C ALA A 42 5.24 21.24 -7.23
N PRO A 43 4.72 21.84 -8.32
CA PRO A 43 4.56 21.11 -9.57
C PRO A 43 5.92 20.52 -9.96
N SER A 44 6.00 19.21 -10.03
CA SER A 44 7.22 18.53 -10.43
C SER A 44 7.51 18.90 -11.88
N SER A 45 8.75 19.25 -12.19
CA SER A 45 9.21 19.45 -13.59
C SER A 45 9.37 18.11 -14.33
N GLY A 46 8.70 17.05 -13.84
CA GLY A 46 8.74 15.73 -14.41
C GLY A 46 8.05 15.66 -15.77
N GLY A 47 8.51 14.75 -16.61
CA GLY A 47 7.86 14.42 -17.87
C GLY A 47 6.67 13.47 -17.65
N ARG A 48 5.88 13.31 -18.72
CA ARG A 48 4.80 12.35 -18.81
C ARG A 48 5.14 11.31 -19.88
N ILE A 49 4.88 10.04 -19.61
CA ILE A 49 4.95 8.99 -20.62
C ILE A 49 3.53 8.48 -20.86
N VAL A 50 3.13 8.50 -22.12
CA VAL A 50 1.85 7.89 -22.55
C VAL A 50 2.20 6.80 -23.55
N GLY A 51 1.63 5.62 -23.36
CA GLY A 51 1.94 4.51 -24.21
C GLY A 51 0.80 3.55 -24.47
N THR A 52 1.06 2.65 -25.40
CA THR A 52 0.17 1.52 -25.70
C THR A 52 0.97 0.22 -25.69
N VAL A 53 0.30 -0.84 -25.25
CA VAL A 53 0.80 -2.23 -25.24
C VAL A 53 -0.22 -3.13 -25.94
N PRO A 54 0.20 -4.31 -26.44
CA PRO A 54 -0.74 -5.30 -26.95
C PRO A 54 -1.75 -5.69 -25.86
N HIS A 55 -2.99 -5.93 -26.25
CA HIS A 55 -4.00 -6.43 -25.33
C HIS A 55 -3.57 -7.77 -24.73
N ALA A 56 -3.75 -7.91 -23.41
CA ALA A 56 -3.56 -9.21 -22.80
C ALA A 56 -4.61 -10.19 -23.34
N ALA A 57 -4.16 -11.39 -23.69
CA ALA A 57 -5.08 -12.48 -23.97
C ALA A 57 -5.93 -12.74 -22.71
N SER A 58 -7.25 -12.84 -22.87
CA SER A 58 -8.18 -13.32 -21.83
C SER A 58 -8.27 -12.53 -20.52
N GLY A 59 -8.16 -11.20 -20.53
CA GLY A 59 -8.43 -10.37 -19.33
C GLY A 59 -7.39 -10.46 -18.21
N ALA A 60 -6.17 -10.95 -18.51
CA ALA A 60 -5.08 -10.92 -17.56
C ALA A 60 -4.60 -9.48 -17.33
N THR A 61 -4.21 -9.17 -16.10
CA THR A 61 -3.62 -7.88 -15.77
C THR A 61 -2.28 -7.69 -16.50
N VAL A 62 -2.15 -6.58 -17.24
CA VAL A 62 -0.88 -6.16 -17.83
C VAL A 62 -0.27 -5.10 -16.95
N VAL A 63 0.90 -5.38 -16.43
CA VAL A 63 1.66 -4.42 -15.60
C VAL A 63 2.80 -3.83 -16.40
N ILE A 64 2.94 -2.53 -16.32
CA ILE A 64 4.02 -1.77 -16.96
C ILE A 64 4.92 -1.20 -15.86
N VAL A 65 6.22 -1.42 -16.02
CA VAL A 65 7.25 -0.91 -15.11
C VAL A 65 8.18 0.01 -15.87
N LEU A 66 8.52 1.14 -15.26
CA LEU A 66 9.52 2.05 -15.79
C LEU A 66 10.78 1.96 -14.93
N GLU A 67 11.90 1.58 -15.53
CA GLU A 67 13.19 1.38 -14.87
C GLU A 67 14.21 2.37 -15.43
N SER A 68 14.93 3.06 -14.54
CA SER A 68 15.99 4.01 -14.96
C SER A 68 17.17 3.29 -15.63
N LYS A 69 17.79 3.96 -16.60
CA LYS A 69 19.01 3.52 -17.28
C LYS A 69 20.13 4.56 -17.08
N PRO A 70 21.27 4.18 -16.46
CA PRO A 70 21.53 2.90 -15.79
C PRO A 70 20.60 2.66 -14.63
N ALA A 71 20.47 1.40 -14.18
CA ALA A 71 19.67 1.04 -13.03
C ALA A 71 20.08 1.88 -11.82
N GLY A 72 19.12 2.57 -11.25
CA GLY A 72 19.31 3.46 -10.10
C GLY A 72 18.77 2.90 -8.82
N GLU A 73 19.14 3.49 -7.71
CA GLU A 73 18.49 3.25 -6.43
C GLU A 73 17.28 4.16 -6.31
N TYR A 74 16.19 3.60 -5.82
CA TYR A 74 14.97 4.34 -5.55
C TYR A 74 14.75 4.52 -4.04
N PRO A 75 14.09 5.60 -3.62
CA PRO A 75 13.72 5.76 -2.22
C PRO A 75 12.92 4.55 -1.71
N PRO A 76 13.05 4.20 -0.42
CA PRO A 76 12.23 3.15 0.17
C PRO A 76 10.74 3.42 -0.03
N GLN A 77 9.95 2.37 -0.11
CA GLN A 77 8.50 2.46 -0.13
C GLN A 77 7.99 3.08 1.18
N ALA A 78 7.05 4.00 1.09
CA ALA A 78 6.40 4.56 2.27
C ALA A 78 5.52 3.49 2.94
N GLY A 79 5.89 3.09 4.15
CA GLY A 79 5.19 2.07 4.91
C GLY A 79 5.45 0.63 4.43
N LYS A 80 4.72 -0.31 4.99
CA LYS A 80 4.73 -1.71 4.60
C LYS A 80 3.42 -2.06 3.89
N PRO A 81 3.46 -2.51 2.64
CA PRO A 81 2.27 -3.04 1.99
C PRO A 81 1.79 -4.29 2.73
N ALA A 82 0.48 -4.44 2.82
CA ALA A 82 -0.12 -5.56 3.52
C ALA A 82 -1.18 -6.24 2.65
N MET A 83 -1.21 -7.57 2.68
CA MET A 83 -2.31 -8.40 2.20
C MET A 83 -2.99 -9.02 3.40
N ASP A 84 -4.28 -8.79 3.52
CA ASP A 84 -5.09 -9.26 4.64
C ASP A 84 -5.98 -10.43 4.23
N GLN A 85 -6.33 -11.26 5.17
CA GLN A 85 -7.29 -12.35 5.03
C GLN A 85 -8.53 -11.99 5.84
N ILE A 86 -9.62 -11.67 5.15
CA ILE A 86 -10.89 -11.21 5.71
C ILE A 86 -12.03 -11.89 4.97
N SER A 87 -12.97 -12.50 5.69
CA SER A 87 -14.14 -13.17 5.12
C SER A 87 -13.76 -14.18 4.04
N ALA A 88 -12.76 -15.02 4.32
CA ALA A 88 -12.20 -16.01 3.41
C ALA A 88 -11.78 -15.42 2.04
N THR A 89 -11.20 -14.23 2.06
CA THR A 89 -10.72 -13.53 0.87
C THR A 89 -9.39 -12.84 1.16
N PHE A 90 -8.47 -12.84 0.20
CA PHE A 90 -7.28 -11.98 0.25
C PHE A 90 -7.62 -10.56 -0.19
N THR A 91 -7.23 -9.57 0.61
CA THR A 91 -7.50 -8.15 0.36
C THR A 91 -6.21 -7.34 0.50
N PRO A 92 -5.80 -6.60 -0.53
CA PRO A 92 -6.43 -6.46 -1.84
C PRO A 92 -6.23 -7.71 -2.72
N ALA A 93 -7.07 -7.88 -3.74
CA ALA A 93 -6.93 -8.97 -4.72
C ALA A 93 -5.67 -8.84 -5.59
N MET A 94 -5.13 -7.62 -5.72
CA MET A 94 -3.85 -7.31 -6.36
C MET A 94 -3.06 -6.37 -5.46
N LEU A 95 -1.84 -6.76 -5.09
CA LEU A 95 -0.95 -5.97 -4.25
C LEU A 95 0.35 -5.66 -4.98
N TYR A 96 0.74 -4.38 -5.00
CA TYR A 96 2.03 -3.94 -5.52
C TYR A 96 3.03 -3.79 -4.38
N VAL A 97 4.21 -4.40 -4.52
CA VAL A 97 5.25 -4.38 -3.49
C VAL A 97 6.61 -4.04 -4.10
N ARG A 98 7.49 -3.50 -3.28
CA ARG A 98 8.88 -3.27 -3.67
C ARG A 98 9.71 -4.50 -3.34
N THR A 99 10.52 -4.96 -4.32
CA THR A 99 11.53 -5.98 -4.05
C THR A 99 12.54 -5.49 -3.00
N ASN A 100 13.06 -6.41 -2.22
CA ASN A 100 13.97 -6.18 -1.11
C ASN A 100 13.40 -5.34 0.06
N GLN A 101 12.06 -5.13 0.09
CA GLN A 101 11.38 -4.47 1.19
C GLN A 101 10.32 -5.39 1.81
N PRO A 102 10.04 -5.24 3.12
CA PRO A 102 9.12 -6.13 3.82
C PRO A 102 7.67 -5.89 3.39
N THR A 103 6.94 -7.00 3.23
CA THR A 103 5.50 -7.06 2.98
C THR A 103 4.85 -7.84 4.11
N GLU A 104 3.70 -7.40 4.59
CA GLU A 104 2.94 -8.07 5.64
C GLU A 104 1.81 -8.91 5.06
N PHE A 105 1.62 -10.11 5.64
CA PHE A 105 0.45 -10.95 5.43
C PHE A 105 -0.24 -11.10 6.78
N ARG A 106 -1.50 -10.69 6.84
CA ARG A 106 -2.28 -10.63 8.08
C ARG A 106 -3.45 -11.59 8.01
N ASN A 107 -3.88 -12.10 9.16
CA ASN A 107 -5.15 -12.82 9.25
C ASN A 107 -6.06 -12.10 10.25
N ASN A 108 -6.97 -11.28 9.73
CA ASN A 108 -8.03 -10.61 10.50
C ASN A 108 -9.38 -11.32 10.36
N ASP A 109 -9.37 -12.57 9.88
CA ASP A 109 -10.54 -13.44 9.89
C ASP A 109 -10.67 -14.20 11.23
N ASP A 110 -11.80 -14.80 11.48
CA ASP A 110 -12.08 -15.59 12.69
C ASP A 110 -11.64 -17.07 12.54
N THR A 111 -11.06 -17.43 11.41
CA THR A 111 -10.61 -18.81 11.10
C THR A 111 -9.15 -18.86 10.67
N LEU A 112 -8.56 -20.04 10.75
CA LEU A 112 -7.20 -20.29 10.30
C LEU A 112 -7.13 -20.29 8.77
N HIS A 113 -6.16 -19.56 8.24
CA HIS A 113 -5.78 -19.56 6.84
C HIS A 113 -4.29 -19.86 6.68
N ASN A 114 -3.87 -20.25 5.49
CA ASN A 114 -2.48 -20.20 5.07
C ASN A 114 -2.29 -19.26 3.89
N VAL A 115 -1.08 -18.80 3.72
CA VAL A 115 -0.64 -18.04 2.55
C VAL A 115 0.41 -18.87 1.82
N HIS A 116 0.04 -19.32 0.63
CA HIS A 116 0.91 -20.07 -0.26
C HIS A 116 1.25 -19.20 -1.47
N VAL A 117 2.52 -18.83 -1.62
CA VAL A 117 2.99 -17.91 -2.65
C VAL A 117 3.93 -18.59 -3.61
N THR A 118 3.66 -18.43 -4.91
CA THR A 118 4.44 -19.01 -6.01
C THR A 118 4.74 -17.92 -7.06
N HIS A 119 5.99 -17.84 -7.51
CA HIS A 119 6.38 -16.95 -8.60
C HIS A 119 5.82 -17.48 -9.94
N VAL A 120 5.06 -16.64 -10.66
CA VAL A 120 4.29 -17.08 -11.83
C VAL A 120 5.17 -17.58 -12.97
N GLU A 121 6.24 -16.85 -13.30
CA GLU A 121 7.09 -17.18 -14.44
C GLU A 121 7.96 -18.41 -14.19
N THR A 122 8.59 -18.52 -13.02
CA THR A 122 9.50 -19.63 -12.69
C THR A 122 8.81 -20.81 -12.06
N ARG A 123 7.57 -20.65 -11.57
CA ARG A 123 6.81 -21.61 -10.79
C ARG A 123 7.49 -22.04 -9.49
N GLU A 124 8.41 -21.23 -9.01
CA GLU A 124 9.14 -21.46 -7.77
C GLU A 124 8.27 -21.06 -6.57
N GLY A 125 8.06 -21.97 -5.62
CA GLY A 125 7.40 -21.66 -4.35
C GLY A 125 8.28 -20.72 -3.51
N GLN A 126 7.68 -19.67 -3.00
CA GLN A 126 8.38 -18.71 -2.15
C GLN A 126 8.22 -19.06 -0.67
N PHE A 127 7.00 -19.30 -0.26
CA PHE A 127 6.65 -19.76 1.07
C PHE A 127 5.23 -20.34 1.10
N ASN A 128 4.96 -21.14 2.15
CA ASN A 128 3.63 -21.65 2.47
C ASN A 128 3.51 -21.68 4.00
N VAL A 129 2.77 -20.74 4.57
CA VAL A 129 2.72 -20.49 6.02
C VAL A 129 1.28 -20.38 6.48
N ALA A 130 0.92 -21.15 7.51
CA ALA A 130 -0.34 -20.98 8.22
C ALA A 130 -0.25 -19.72 9.11
N ILE A 131 -1.26 -18.85 9.03
CA ILE A 131 -1.34 -17.62 9.82
C ILE A 131 -2.59 -17.72 10.70
N PRO A 132 -2.44 -17.93 12.03
CA PRO A 132 -3.55 -17.91 12.96
C PRO A 132 -4.26 -16.56 12.99
N THR A 133 -5.51 -16.56 13.44
CA THR A 133 -6.32 -15.35 13.65
C THR A 133 -5.58 -14.32 14.49
N GLY A 134 -5.51 -13.09 13.98
CA GLY A 134 -4.83 -11.94 14.62
C GLY A 134 -3.32 -11.91 14.46
N GLU A 135 -2.72 -12.92 13.80
CA GLU A 135 -1.27 -12.99 13.58
C GLU A 135 -0.84 -12.36 12.25
N VAL A 136 0.46 -12.06 12.15
CA VAL A 136 1.09 -11.42 10.99
C VAL A 136 2.35 -12.19 10.60
N TYR A 137 2.49 -12.47 9.32
CA TYR A 137 3.71 -13.00 8.72
C TYR A 137 4.36 -11.95 7.84
N ASN A 138 5.68 -11.77 7.94
CA ASN A 138 6.43 -10.83 7.10
C ASN A 138 7.29 -11.59 6.09
N TYR A 139 7.27 -11.13 4.85
CA TYR A 139 8.09 -11.68 3.77
C TYR A 139 8.73 -10.56 2.96
N THR A 140 9.88 -10.85 2.32
CA THR A 140 10.60 -9.91 1.45
C THR A 140 10.85 -10.56 0.10
N PHE A 141 10.14 -10.09 -0.92
CA PHE A 141 10.30 -10.55 -2.30
C PHE A 141 11.67 -10.15 -2.84
N LYS A 142 12.34 -11.08 -3.55
CA LYS A 142 13.70 -10.90 -4.05
C LYS A 142 13.79 -10.73 -5.56
N ARG A 143 12.71 -11.04 -6.27
CA ARG A 143 12.65 -11.01 -7.74
C ARG A 143 11.45 -10.20 -8.18
N ASP A 144 11.62 -9.43 -9.25
CA ASP A 144 10.54 -8.71 -9.89
C ASP A 144 9.63 -9.67 -10.67
N GLY A 145 8.33 -9.34 -10.75
CA GLY A 145 7.35 -10.10 -11.50
C GLY A 145 6.08 -10.42 -10.70
N PHE A 146 5.25 -11.25 -11.31
CA PHE A 146 4.00 -11.71 -10.72
C PHE A 146 4.19 -12.89 -9.77
N TYR A 147 3.42 -12.88 -8.70
CA TYR A 147 3.29 -13.98 -7.75
C TYR A 147 1.81 -14.30 -7.57
N HIS A 148 1.49 -15.58 -7.66
CA HIS A 148 0.19 -16.10 -7.28
C HIS A 148 0.14 -16.33 -5.77
N VAL A 149 -0.95 -15.94 -5.15
CA VAL A 149 -1.24 -16.15 -3.73
C VAL A 149 -2.49 -17.00 -3.61
N GLY A 150 -2.41 -18.10 -2.88
CA GLY A 150 -3.52 -19.01 -2.63
C GLY A 150 -3.59 -19.42 -1.17
N CYS A 151 -4.72 -20.02 -0.79
CA CYS A 151 -4.91 -20.68 0.48
C CYS A 151 -5.20 -22.17 0.23
N ASP A 152 -4.38 -23.08 0.78
CA ASP A 152 -4.58 -24.52 0.60
C ASP A 152 -5.76 -25.04 1.43
N ILE A 153 -6.13 -24.32 2.49
CA ILE A 153 -7.27 -24.67 3.38
C ILE A 153 -8.59 -24.26 2.70
N HIS A 154 -8.62 -23.13 2.01
CA HIS A 154 -9.80 -22.59 1.34
C HIS A 154 -9.47 -22.28 -0.13
N PRO A 155 -9.59 -23.26 -1.04
CA PRO A 155 -9.10 -23.14 -2.43
C PRO A 155 -9.73 -22.02 -3.27
N ALA A 156 -10.86 -21.44 -2.81
CA ALA A 156 -11.47 -20.29 -3.46
C ALA A 156 -10.74 -18.96 -3.18
N MET A 157 -9.88 -18.93 -2.17
CA MET A 157 -9.09 -17.74 -1.84
C MET A 157 -7.90 -17.63 -2.78
N SER A 158 -7.88 -16.59 -3.59
CA SER A 158 -6.82 -16.32 -4.56
C SER A 158 -6.57 -14.82 -4.68
N ALA A 159 -5.32 -14.43 -4.86
CA ALA A 159 -4.89 -13.07 -5.14
C ALA A 159 -3.59 -13.06 -5.95
N GLU A 160 -3.17 -11.89 -6.38
CA GLU A 160 -1.91 -11.67 -7.06
C GLU A 160 -1.05 -10.61 -6.34
N ILE A 161 0.25 -10.78 -6.41
CA ILE A 161 1.22 -9.76 -6.02
C ILE A 161 2.09 -9.45 -7.22
N PHE A 162 2.36 -8.18 -7.45
CA PHE A 162 3.40 -7.75 -8.38
C PHE A 162 4.52 -7.09 -7.60
N ALA A 163 5.71 -7.68 -7.65
CA ALA A 163 6.92 -7.14 -7.04
C ALA A 163 7.77 -6.40 -8.09
N SER A 164 8.32 -5.25 -7.73
CA SER A 164 9.21 -4.47 -8.58
C SER A 164 10.26 -3.70 -7.78
N ALA A 165 11.47 -3.65 -8.29
CA ALA A 165 12.51 -2.77 -7.74
C ALA A 165 12.22 -1.29 -8.03
N SER A 166 11.50 -0.97 -9.10
CA SER A 166 11.10 0.38 -9.45
C SER A 166 9.80 0.80 -8.74
N PRO A 167 9.67 2.07 -8.30
CA PRO A 167 8.40 2.62 -7.81
C PRO A 167 7.41 2.96 -8.93
N TYR A 168 7.90 3.08 -10.16
CA TYR A 168 7.09 3.45 -11.32
C TYR A 168 6.44 2.21 -11.89
N VAL A 169 5.26 1.89 -11.39
CA VAL A 169 4.45 0.74 -11.80
C VAL A 169 3.04 1.24 -12.11
N THR A 170 2.50 0.83 -13.24
CA THR A 170 1.12 1.11 -13.66
C THR A 170 0.53 -0.11 -14.36
N THR A 171 -0.77 -0.09 -14.63
CA THR A 171 -1.46 -1.12 -15.42
C THR A 171 -1.95 -0.54 -16.73
N ALA A 172 -2.01 -1.39 -17.76
CA ALA A 172 -2.74 -1.03 -18.97
C ALA A 172 -4.24 -1.03 -18.72
N ASP A 173 -4.93 -0.11 -19.37
CA ASP A 173 -6.38 -0.11 -19.44
C ASP A 173 -6.92 -1.19 -20.41
N GLY A 174 -8.25 -1.26 -20.56
CA GLY A 174 -8.89 -2.25 -21.43
C GLY A 174 -8.55 -2.11 -22.92
N GLU A 175 -7.98 -0.99 -23.34
CA GLU A 175 -7.54 -0.71 -24.71
C GLU A 175 -6.02 -0.83 -24.89
N GLY A 176 -5.32 -1.20 -23.80
CA GLY A 176 -3.86 -1.32 -23.77
C GLY A 176 -3.13 0.01 -23.53
N GLY A 177 -3.84 1.07 -23.18
CA GLY A 177 -3.28 2.38 -22.86
C GLY A 177 -2.63 2.39 -21.46
N PHE A 178 -1.56 3.14 -21.29
CA PHE A 178 -0.95 3.39 -19.99
C PHE A 178 -0.35 4.78 -19.88
N THR A 179 -0.17 5.27 -18.67
CA THR A 179 0.45 6.57 -18.40
C THR A 179 1.34 6.50 -17.16
N PHE A 180 2.49 7.18 -17.24
CA PHE A 180 3.29 7.59 -16.08
C PHE A 180 3.32 9.11 -16.02
N GLU A 181 3.04 9.65 -14.84
CA GLU A 181 3.13 11.09 -14.55
C GLU A 181 4.38 11.38 -13.72
N ASP A 182 4.84 12.62 -13.78
CA ASP A 182 5.93 13.13 -12.94
C ASP A 182 7.24 12.32 -13.00
N VAL A 183 7.56 11.80 -14.20
CA VAL A 183 8.79 11.04 -14.42
C VAL A 183 9.98 12.00 -14.53
N PRO A 184 11.02 11.88 -13.69
CA PRO A 184 12.21 12.69 -13.81
C PRO A 184 12.85 12.58 -15.21
N PRO A 185 13.48 13.64 -15.74
CA PRO A 185 14.23 13.55 -16.99
C PRO A 185 15.32 12.48 -16.90
N GLY A 186 15.45 11.66 -17.93
CA GLY A 186 16.42 10.57 -17.97
C GLY A 186 16.10 9.52 -19.03
N ALA A 187 17.00 8.56 -19.17
CA ALA A 187 16.79 7.38 -20.00
C ALA A 187 16.13 6.27 -19.15
N TYR A 188 15.16 5.60 -19.73
CA TYR A 188 14.41 4.53 -19.07
C TYR A 188 14.18 3.34 -19.99
N ALA A 189 13.96 2.18 -19.36
CA ALA A 189 13.36 1.02 -20.00
C ALA A 189 11.90 0.92 -19.54
N VAL A 190 10.98 0.81 -20.47
CA VAL A 190 9.59 0.42 -20.22
C VAL A 190 9.51 -1.08 -20.40
N THR A 191 9.23 -1.80 -19.31
CA THR A 191 9.05 -3.25 -19.30
C THR A 191 7.58 -3.59 -19.09
N VAL A 192 7.01 -4.36 -19.99
CA VAL A 192 5.63 -4.82 -19.97
C VAL A 192 5.60 -6.27 -19.50
N TYR A 193 4.80 -6.55 -18.48
CA TYR A 193 4.56 -7.87 -17.95
C TYR A 193 3.11 -8.30 -18.26
N ALA A 194 2.97 -9.32 -19.07
CA ALA A 194 1.67 -9.91 -19.44
C ALA A 194 1.71 -11.42 -19.14
N GLY A 195 1.40 -11.78 -17.90
CA GLY A 195 1.60 -13.13 -17.38
C GLY A 195 3.07 -13.53 -17.40
N VAL A 196 3.43 -14.54 -18.22
CA VAL A 196 4.83 -14.98 -18.40
C VAL A 196 5.57 -14.25 -19.53
N GLN A 197 4.88 -13.42 -20.30
CA GLN A 197 5.49 -12.68 -21.40
C GLN A 197 6.06 -11.36 -20.88
N ARG A 198 7.22 -10.99 -21.45
CA ARG A 198 7.87 -9.70 -21.22
C ARG A 198 8.21 -9.04 -22.52
N LEU A 199 7.84 -7.78 -22.65
CA LEU A 199 8.25 -6.90 -23.73
C LEU A 199 9.01 -5.72 -23.10
N GLN A 200 10.01 -5.19 -23.82
CA GLN A 200 10.79 -4.07 -23.31
C GLN A 200 11.10 -3.08 -24.42
N LYS A 201 11.02 -1.79 -24.09
CA LYS A 201 11.36 -0.70 -24.99
C LYS A 201 12.01 0.46 -24.24
N ASP A 202 13.02 1.05 -24.83
CA ASP A 202 13.70 2.21 -24.25
C ASP A 202 12.96 3.51 -24.57
N VAL A 203 12.99 4.45 -23.62
CA VAL A 203 12.42 5.78 -23.77
C VAL A 203 13.30 6.83 -23.09
N ASP A 204 13.48 7.97 -23.74
CA ASP A 204 14.14 9.15 -23.16
C ASP A 204 13.09 10.18 -22.74
N VAL A 205 13.07 10.52 -21.45
CA VAL A 205 12.23 11.56 -20.89
C VAL A 205 13.06 12.85 -20.81
N LYS A 206 12.65 13.87 -21.58
CA LYS A 206 13.32 15.18 -21.65
C LYS A 206 12.47 16.34 -21.08
N GLY A 207 11.40 16.01 -20.36
CA GLY A 207 10.31 16.91 -20.00
C GLY A 207 9.20 16.86 -21.06
N GLY A 208 8.01 17.38 -20.72
CA GLY A 208 6.82 17.25 -21.55
C GLY A 208 6.33 15.80 -21.69
N THR A 209 5.61 15.51 -22.78
CA THR A 209 5.03 14.18 -22.99
C THR A 209 5.86 13.37 -23.98
N ALA A 210 6.31 12.19 -23.56
CA ALA A 210 6.88 11.17 -24.44
C ALA A 210 5.78 10.16 -24.80
N THR A 211 5.67 9.79 -26.08
CA THR A 211 4.71 8.78 -26.55
C THR A 211 5.47 7.53 -27.01
N ILE A 212 4.99 6.35 -26.58
CA ILE A 212 5.65 5.07 -26.87
C ILE A 212 4.62 3.98 -27.18
N SER A 213 4.93 3.11 -28.14
CA SER A 213 4.20 1.84 -28.36
C SER A 213 5.17 0.70 -28.10
N VAL A 214 4.80 -0.24 -27.25
CA VAL A 214 5.57 -1.45 -26.94
C VAL A 214 4.88 -2.62 -27.60
N GLU A 215 5.52 -3.20 -28.61
CA GLU A 215 5.01 -4.30 -29.45
C GLU A 215 5.89 -5.54 -29.32
#